data_270967fd8dd1d9a791c83e13d44955f5
#
_entry.id   270967fd8dd1d9a791c83e13d44955f5
#
_cell.length_a   1.000
_cell.length_b   1.000
_cell.length_c   1.000
_cell.angle_alpha   90.00
_cell.angle_beta   90.00
_cell.angle_gamma   90.00
#
_symmetry.space_group_name_H-M   'P 1'
#
loop_
_entity.id
_entity.type
_entity.pdbx_description
1 polymer ?
#
loop_
_entity_poly.entity_id
_entity_poly.type
_entity_poly.pdbx_seq_one_letter_code
_entity_poly.pdbx_strand_id
1 'polypeptide(L)'
;MTLYALADKSPQVADDVWVAPGSHVIGDIVLEEKTSIWFGTTLRGDNERITIGAGSNVQENCVLHTDMGFPLHVGAGCTIGHKAMLHGCCLLYTSPSP
;
A
#
# COMPACT_ATOMS: atom_id res chain seq x y z
N MET A 1 2.34 -1.69 -14.04
CA MET A 1 2.94 -1.40 -12.71
C MET A 1 3.56 -0.02 -12.78
N THR A 2 3.16 0.89 -11.90
CA THR A 2 3.73 2.23 -11.89
C THR A 2 4.28 2.54 -10.50
N LEU A 3 5.60 2.65 -10.41
CA LEU A 3 6.32 2.96 -9.18
C LEU A 3 6.98 4.32 -9.35
N TYR A 4 6.81 5.19 -8.36
CA TYR A 4 7.37 6.54 -8.40
C TYR A 4 8.28 6.79 -7.20
N ALA A 5 9.46 7.34 -7.46
CA ALA A 5 10.31 7.85 -6.39
C ALA A 5 9.92 9.27 -6.03
N LEU A 6 10.05 9.61 -4.75
CA LEU A 6 9.92 10.97 -4.24
C LEU A 6 11.21 11.34 -3.53
N ALA A 7 11.99 12.25 -4.11
CA ALA A 7 13.31 12.63 -3.62
C ALA A 7 14.19 11.38 -3.48
N ASP A 8 14.64 11.05 -2.26
CA ASP A 8 15.45 9.86 -2.00
C ASP A 8 14.62 8.63 -1.61
N LYS A 9 13.30 8.72 -1.66
CA LYS A 9 12.41 7.63 -1.25
C LYS A 9 11.84 6.93 -2.47
N SER A 10 12.05 5.63 -2.54
CA SER A 10 11.55 4.79 -3.64
C SER A 10 10.83 3.58 -3.09
N PRO A 11 9.81 3.10 -3.78
CA PRO A 11 9.15 1.87 -3.37
C PRO A 11 10.11 0.69 -3.34
N GLN A 12 10.02 -0.10 -2.28
CA GLN A 12 10.76 -1.36 -2.13
C GLN A 12 9.76 -2.49 -2.31
N VAL A 13 9.95 -3.27 -3.37
CA VAL A 13 8.97 -4.25 -3.81
C VAL A 13 9.65 -5.62 -3.88
N ALA A 14 9.11 -6.59 -3.16
CA ALA A 14 9.62 -7.97 -3.22
C ALA A 14 9.37 -8.58 -4.60
N ASP A 15 10.09 -9.66 -4.92
CA ASP A 15 10.11 -10.20 -6.27
C ASP A 15 8.74 -10.74 -6.73
N ASP A 16 7.95 -11.27 -5.83
CA ASP A 16 6.69 -11.92 -6.14
C ASP A 16 5.46 -11.04 -5.84
N VAL A 17 5.64 -9.74 -5.88
CA VAL A 17 4.58 -8.77 -5.70
C VAL A 17 3.94 -8.46 -7.06
N TRP A 18 2.61 -8.39 -7.08
CA TRP A 18 1.88 -7.97 -8.28
C TRP A 18 1.28 -6.59 -8.06
N VAL A 19 1.62 -5.67 -8.96
CA VAL A 19 1.06 -4.30 -8.96
C VAL A 19 0.34 -4.10 -10.28
N ALA A 20 -0.97 -3.89 -10.22
CA ALA A 20 -1.80 -3.82 -11.41
C ALA A 20 -1.50 -2.59 -12.26
N PRO A 21 -1.70 -2.67 -13.58
CA PRO A 21 -1.70 -1.47 -14.42
C PRO A 21 -2.72 -0.45 -13.91
N GLY A 22 -2.39 0.83 -13.99
CA GLY A 22 -3.27 1.90 -13.52
C GLY A 22 -3.28 2.09 -12.01
N SER A 23 -2.49 1.34 -11.27
CA SER A 23 -2.22 1.62 -9.87
C SER A 23 -0.93 2.42 -9.73
N HIS A 24 -0.81 3.18 -8.63
CA HIS A 24 0.33 4.07 -8.41
C HIS A 24 0.91 3.83 -7.02
N VAL A 25 2.19 3.51 -6.97
CA VAL A 25 2.93 3.25 -5.73
C VAL A 25 4.02 4.31 -5.64
N ILE A 26 3.89 5.22 -4.67
CA ILE A 26 4.63 6.49 -4.68
C ILE A 26 5.39 6.66 -3.36
N GLY A 27 6.70 6.84 -3.46
CA GLY A 27 7.53 7.26 -2.35
C GLY A 27 7.96 6.12 -1.43
N ASP A 28 7.86 6.35 -0.12
CA ASP A 28 8.35 5.42 0.90
C ASP A 28 7.33 4.30 1.14
N ILE A 29 7.37 3.31 0.28
CA ILE A 29 6.47 2.17 0.30
C ILE A 29 7.29 0.89 0.41
N VAL A 30 6.86 -0.04 1.26
CA VAL A 30 7.42 -1.38 1.32
C VAL A 30 6.31 -2.39 1.05
N LEU A 31 6.45 -3.14 -0.04
CA LEU A 31 5.53 -4.22 -0.41
C LEU A 31 6.26 -5.53 -0.15
N GLU A 32 5.83 -6.26 0.86
CA GLU A 32 6.45 -7.51 1.22
C GLU A 32 5.99 -8.63 0.29
N GLU A 33 6.55 -9.82 0.45
CA GLU A 33 6.34 -10.92 -0.48
C GLU A 33 4.86 -11.29 -0.63
N LYS A 34 4.48 -11.70 -1.83
CA LYS A 34 3.13 -12.19 -2.15
C LYS A 34 2.03 -11.16 -1.88
N THR A 35 2.36 -9.88 -1.92
CA THR A 35 1.33 -8.84 -1.86
C THR A 35 0.80 -8.56 -3.26
N SER A 36 -0.41 -8.03 -3.34
CA SER A 36 -1.00 -7.61 -4.60
C SER A 36 -1.70 -6.28 -4.43
N ILE A 37 -1.46 -5.38 -5.38
CA ILE A 37 -2.07 -4.06 -5.43
C ILE A 37 -2.91 -4.00 -6.69
N TRP A 38 -4.19 -3.78 -6.54
CA TRP A 38 -5.15 -3.93 -7.62
C TRP A 38 -5.43 -2.62 -8.35
N PHE A 39 -6.24 -2.69 -9.41
CA PHE A 39 -6.41 -1.60 -10.37
C PHE A 39 -6.90 -0.29 -9.72
N GLY A 40 -6.35 0.83 -10.14
CA GLY A 40 -6.79 2.15 -9.70
C GLY A 40 -6.39 2.54 -8.28
N THR A 41 -5.62 1.71 -7.59
CA THR A 41 -5.21 1.96 -6.22
C THR A 41 -4.01 2.89 -6.17
N THR A 42 -4.00 3.80 -5.20
CA THR A 42 -2.89 4.73 -4.97
C THR A 42 -2.34 4.55 -3.57
N LEU A 43 -1.04 4.28 -3.49
CA LEU A 43 -0.29 4.24 -2.24
C LEU A 43 0.66 5.42 -2.25
N ARG A 44 0.45 6.38 -1.34
CA ARG A 44 1.26 7.59 -1.31
C ARG A 44 1.99 7.71 0.02
N GLY A 45 3.25 7.27 0.05
CA GLY A 45 4.12 7.34 1.22
C GLY A 45 5.03 8.55 1.15
N ASP A 46 4.45 9.75 1.19
CA ASP A 46 5.20 10.99 1.08
C ASP A 46 5.62 11.57 2.44
N ASN A 47 4.85 11.36 3.48
CA ASN A 47 5.18 11.84 4.83
C ASN A 47 5.85 10.76 5.67
N GLU A 48 5.23 9.59 5.75
CA GLU A 48 5.75 8.45 6.49
C GLU A 48 5.64 7.19 5.63
N ARG A 49 6.26 6.10 6.09
CA ARG A 49 6.28 4.85 5.34
C ARG A 49 4.92 4.16 5.36
N ILE A 50 4.57 3.56 4.22
CA ILE A 50 3.48 2.60 4.11
C ILE A 50 4.10 1.22 3.95
N THR A 51 3.76 0.28 4.82
CA THR A 51 4.20 -1.11 4.74
C THR A 51 3.00 -2.01 4.52
N ILE A 52 3.05 -2.83 3.47
CA ILE A 52 2.04 -3.84 3.20
C ILE A 52 2.66 -5.19 3.51
N GLY A 53 2.14 -5.87 4.54
CA GLY A 53 2.69 -7.13 5.03
C GLY A 53 2.47 -8.28 4.06
N ALA A 54 3.28 -9.32 4.21
CA ALA A 54 3.32 -10.46 3.30
C ALA A 54 1.94 -11.10 3.13
N GLY A 55 1.58 -11.44 1.89
CA GLY A 55 0.33 -12.10 1.55
C GLY A 55 -0.90 -11.22 1.59
N SER A 56 -0.74 -9.94 1.88
CA SER A 56 -1.86 -9.00 1.92
C SER A 56 -2.24 -8.51 0.52
N ASN A 57 -3.48 -8.06 0.38
CA ASN A 57 -3.91 -7.47 -0.89
C ASN A 57 -4.66 -6.17 -0.65
N VAL A 58 -4.45 -5.21 -1.54
CA VAL A 58 -5.14 -3.93 -1.56
C VAL A 58 -5.95 -3.90 -2.84
N GLN A 59 -7.27 -3.94 -2.70
CA GLN A 59 -8.15 -4.13 -3.84
C GLN A 59 -8.42 -2.82 -4.56
N GLU A 60 -9.37 -2.85 -5.53
CA GLU A 60 -9.51 -1.76 -6.50
C GLU A 60 -9.89 -0.42 -5.88
N ASN A 61 -9.32 0.63 -6.46
CA ASN A 61 -9.68 2.03 -6.17
C ASN A 61 -9.50 2.43 -4.70
N CYS A 62 -8.54 1.82 -4.03
CA CYS A 62 -8.18 2.21 -2.66
C CYS A 62 -7.20 3.38 -2.68
N VAL A 63 -7.21 4.15 -1.61
CA VAL A 63 -6.24 5.22 -1.40
C VAL A 63 -5.61 5.05 -0.03
N LEU A 64 -4.30 4.87 0.02
CA LEU A 64 -3.55 4.75 1.25
C LEU A 64 -2.55 5.90 1.33
N HIS A 65 -2.58 6.62 2.45
CA HIS A 65 -1.77 7.81 2.63
C HIS A 65 -1.27 7.89 4.06
N THR A 66 -0.23 8.68 4.30
CA THR A 66 0.34 8.88 5.62
C THR A 66 0.42 10.36 5.95
N ASP A 67 0.33 10.66 7.26
CA ASP A 67 0.62 11.98 7.79
C ASP A 67 1.94 11.94 8.55
N MET A 68 2.51 13.10 8.76
CA MET A 68 3.74 13.25 9.52
C MET A 68 3.56 12.64 10.92
N GLY A 69 4.43 11.72 11.31
CA GLY A 69 4.37 11.02 12.58
C GLY A 69 3.39 9.84 12.61
N PHE A 70 2.67 9.58 11.52
CA PHE A 70 1.65 8.52 11.45
C PHE A 70 1.88 7.61 10.26
N PRO A 71 2.83 6.66 10.36
CA PRO A 71 3.01 5.67 9.29
C PRO A 71 1.79 4.77 9.18
N LEU A 72 1.64 4.13 8.01
CA LEU A 72 0.57 3.18 7.77
C LEU A 72 1.19 1.78 7.68
N HIS A 73 0.68 0.87 8.48
CA HIS A 73 1.18 -0.50 8.49
C HIS A 73 0.02 -1.48 8.33
N VAL A 74 0.07 -2.28 7.28
CA VAL A 74 -0.87 -3.37 7.04
C VAL A 74 -0.15 -4.67 7.37
N GLY A 75 -0.67 -5.44 8.31
CA GLY A 75 -0.10 -6.71 8.72
C GLY A 75 -0.15 -7.76 7.63
N ALA A 76 0.46 -8.91 7.88
CA ALA A 76 0.46 -10.02 6.92
C ALA A 76 -0.94 -10.62 6.78
N GLY A 77 -1.26 -11.08 5.57
CA GLY A 77 -2.52 -11.78 5.30
C GLY A 77 -3.77 -10.92 5.37
N CYS A 78 -3.64 -9.60 5.28
CA CYS A 78 -4.78 -8.69 5.33
C CYS A 78 -5.39 -8.48 3.95
N THR A 79 -6.70 -8.25 3.93
CA THR A 79 -7.41 -7.84 2.71
C THR A 79 -8.00 -6.46 2.96
N ILE A 80 -7.61 -5.50 2.13
CA ILE A 80 -8.21 -4.16 2.14
C ILE A 80 -9.23 -4.13 1.02
N GLY A 81 -10.50 -3.97 1.40
CA GLY A 81 -11.62 -4.02 0.46
C GLY A 81 -11.63 -2.87 -0.53
N HIS A 82 -12.54 -2.98 -1.50
CA HIS A 82 -12.63 -2.02 -2.60
C HIS A 82 -12.97 -0.62 -2.09
N LYS A 83 -12.36 0.40 -2.70
CA LYS A 83 -12.61 1.82 -2.42
C LYS A 83 -12.34 2.22 -0.96
N ALA A 84 -11.52 1.45 -0.25
CA ALA A 84 -11.15 1.82 1.10
C ALA A 84 -10.19 3.00 1.09
N MET A 85 -10.28 3.85 2.10
CA MET A 85 -9.31 4.91 2.33
C MET A 85 -8.68 4.69 3.69
N LEU A 86 -7.36 4.54 3.72
CA LEU A 86 -6.60 4.40 4.96
C LEU A 86 -5.61 5.53 5.07
N HIS A 87 -5.46 6.06 6.28
CA HIS A 87 -4.65 7.24 6.50
C HIS A 87 -3.94 7.12 7.84
N GLY A 88 -2.63 6.87 7.82
CA GLY A 88 -1.79 6.82 9.00
C GLY A 88 -2.34 5.90 10.09
N CYS A 89 -2.39 4.60 9.84
CA CYS A 89 -2.97 3.65 10.80
C CYS A 89 -2.20 2.33 10.80
N CYS A 90 -2.61 1.44 11.69
CA CYS A 90 -2.09 0.08 11.76
C CYS A 90 -3.26 -0.88 11.60
N LEU A 91 -3.20 -1.73 10.59
CA LEU A 91 -4.24 -2.69 10.29
C LEU A 91 -3.63 -4.09 10.37
N LEU A 92 -4.14 -4.92 11.26
CA LEU A 92 -3.60 -6.26 11.52
C LEU A 92 -4.41 -7.38 10.90
N TYR A 93 -5.64 -7.10 10.51
CA TYR A 93 -6.57 -8.09 9.97
C TYR A 93 -7.22 -7.55 8.71
N THR A 94 -8.21 -8.27 8.20
CA THR A 94 -9.01 -7.78 7.08
C THR A 94 -9.72 -6.49 7.45
N SER A 95 -9.65 -5.50 6.57
CA SER A 95 -10.32 -4.23 6.82
C SER A 95 -11.84 -4.40 6.68
N PRO A 96 -12.62 -3.56 7.35
CA PRO A 96 -14.06 -3.49 7.08
C PRO A 96 -14.27 -3.10 5.62
N SER A 97 -15.21 -3.74 4.96
CA SER A 97 -15.59 -3.33 3.62
C SER A 97 -16.31 -2.00 3.67
N PRO A 98 -16.02 -1.12 2.72
CA PRO A 98 -16.81 0.10 2.59
C PRO A 98 -18.23 -0.21 2.13
#